data_8ecb1bc25b2d184cfd0295a4cf191dc3
#
_entry.id   8ecb1bc25b2d184cfd0295a4cf191dc3
#
_cell.length_a   1.000
_cell.length_b   1.000
_cell.length_c   1.000
_cell.angle_alpha   90.00
_cell.angle_beta   90.00
_cell.angle_gamma   90.00
#
_symmetry.space_group_name_H-M   'P 1'
#
loop_
_entity.id
_entity.type
_entity.pdbx_description
1 polymer ?
#
loop_
_entity_poly.entity_id
_entity_poly.type
_entity_poly.pdbx_seq_one_letter_code
_entity_poly.pdbx_strand_id
1 'polypeptide(L)'
;MHYPIEVAGLTRDLPLFPVTDTLSIAAFIMLGDPELTESCARELLKKAPAFDYLLTAEAKSIPLIHEMARQAKAHRYCVARKRMKVYLGNALRTTVHSITTKGGQELFLSEDEAKLMKGKRILIVDDVISTGESLRALEDLVRQAGGIVCGRMSALAEGDAAKRTDIQYLAPLPLFNADGMPKV
;
A
#
# COMPACT_ATOMS: atom_id res chain seq x y z
N MET A 1 11.25 -22.00 3.28
CA MET A 1 11.94 -21.14 4.26
C MET A 1 11.00 -20.06 4.73
N HIS A 2 11.17 -19.56 5.95
CA HIS A 2 10.32 -18.52 6.53
C HIS A 2 11.20 -17.45 7.20
N TYR A 3 10.66 -16.26 7.33
CA TYR A 3 11.29 -15.12 7.98
C TYR A 3 10.37 -14.54 9.05
N PRO A 4 10.75 -14.57 10.34
CA PRO A 4 9.97 -13.97 11.40
C PRO A 4 10.10 -12.44 11.33
N ILE A 5 8.97 -11.74 11.32
CA ILE A 5 8.92 -10.27 11.38
C ILE A 5 8.11 -9.82 12.59
N GLU A 6 8.60 -8.79 13.25
CA GLU A 6 7.83 -8.08 14.27
C GLU A 6 7.25 -6.79 13.68
N VAL A 7 5.94 -6.63 13.71
CA VAL A 7 5.23 -5.45 13.23
C VAL A 7 4.01 -5.15 14.09
N ALA A 8 3.84 -3.91 14.49
CA ALA A 8 2.73 -3.45 15.34
C ALA A 8 2.59 -4.24 16.68
N GLY A 9 3.72 -4.73 17.24
CA GLY A 9 3.76 -5.53 18.47
C GLY A 9 3.36 -7.00 18.29
N LEU A 10 3.22 -7.46 17.06
CA LEU A 10 2.91 -8.85 16.72
C LEU A 10 4.03 -9.48 15.91
N THR A 11 4.30 -10.76 16.17
CA THR A 11 5.23 -11.54 15.34
C THR A 11 4.45 -12.36 14.33
N ARG A 12 4.92 -12.37 13.07
CA ARG A 12 4.40 -13.22 11.98
C ARG A 12 5.56 -13.92 11.27
N ASP A 13 5.35 -15.15 10.87
CA ASP A 13 6.33 -15.98 10.18
C ASP A 13 6.02 -15.97 8.67
N LEU A 14 6.78 -15.18 7.91
CA LEU A 14 6.52 -14.93 6.50
C LEU A 14 7.18 -15.99 5.60
N PRO A 15 6.45 -16.67 4.72
CA PRO A 15 7.05 -17.58 3.75
C PRO A 15 7.89 -16.83 2.73
N LEU A 16 9.06 -17.39 2.40
CA LEU A 16 9.96 -16.86 1.39
C LEU A 16 9.69 -17.51 0.03
N PHE A 17 9.63 -16.67 -1.00
CA PHE A 17 9.42 -17.09 -2.39
C PHE A 17 10.54 -16.59 -3.31
N PRO A 18 11.15 -17.47 -4.13
CA PRO A 18 12.12 -17.04 -5.11
C PRO A 18 11.45 -16.21 -6.22
N VAL A 19 12.08 -15.10 -6.56
CA VAL A 19 11.67 -14.22 -7.68
C VAL A 19 12.63 -14.39 -8.85
N THR A 20 13.92 -14.57 -8.55
CA THR A 20 14.99 -14.92 -9.50
C THR A 20 15.92 -15.95 -8.88
N ASP A 21 16.92 -16.42 -9.63
CA ASP A 21 17.93 -17.35 -9.12
C ASP A 21 18.77 -16.77 -7.96
N THR A 22 18.73 -15.45 -7.75
CA THR A 22 19.55 -14.76 -6.74
C THR A 22 18.73 -13.92 -5.76
N LEU A 23 17.40 -13.86 -5.93
CA LEU A 23 16.53 -12.99 -5.15
C LEU A 23 15.28 -13.73 -4.69
N SER A 24 15.03 -13.68 -3.39
CA SER A 24 13.76 -14.09 -2.78
C SER A 24 13.09 -12.91 -2.05
N ILE A 25 11.79 -12.96 -1.93
CA ILE A 25 10.97 -12.01 -1.17
C ILE A 25 10.20 -12.74 -0.08
N ALA A 26 9.88 -12.06 1.01
CA ALA A 26 8.95 -12.55 2.02
C ALA A 26 7.52 -12.11 1.68
N ALA A 27 6.59 -13.05 1.69
CA ALA A 27 5.20 -12.74 1.39
C ALA A 27 4.48 -12.22 2.64
N PHE A 28 4.31 -10.90 2.71
CA PHE A 28 3.48 -10.28 3.73
C PHE A 28 2.03 -10.19 3.22
N ILE A 29 1.13 -10.92 3.89
CA ILE A 29 -0.27 -11.01 3.49
C ILE A 29 -1.15 -10.72 4.70
N MET A 30 -1.84 -9.58 4.68
CA MET A 30 -2.78 -9.17 5.73
C MET A 30 -4.20 -9.74 5.51
N LEU A 31 -4.48 -10.27 4.30
CA LEU A 31 -5.78 -10.85 3.97
C LEU A 31 -6.06 -12.07 4.87
N GLY A 32 -7.13 -12.00 5.64
CA GLY A 32 -7.51 -13.08 6.57
C GLY A 32 -6.85 -13.02 7.94
N ASP A 33 -6.02 -11.99 8.23
CA ASP A 33 -5.42 -11.75 9.54
C ASP A 33 -6.01 -10.47 10.18
N PRO A 34 -7.14 -10.58 10.89
CA PRO A 34 -7.79 -9.41 11.48
C PRO A 34 -6.99 -8.81 12.63
N GLU A 35 -6.28 -9.61 13.44
CA GLU A 35 -5.46 -9.13 14.55
C GLU A 35 -4.31 -8.25 14.05
N LEU A 36 -3.60 -8.71 13.02
CA LEU A 36 -2.53 -7.95 12.38
C LEU A 36 -3.06 -6.67 11.74
N THR A 37 -4.19 -6.76 11.04
CA THR A 37 -4.84 -5.63 10.38
C THR A 37 -5.24 -4.55 11.38
N GLU A 38 -5.88 -4.93 12.49
CA GLU A 38 -6.29 -4.01 13.55
C GLU A 38 -5.09 -3.33 14.21
N SER A 39 -4.06 -4.10 14.53
CA SER A 39 -2.85 -3.59 15.19
C SER A 39 -2.07 -2.65 14.28
N CYS A 40 -1.86 -3.01 13.01
CA CYS A 40 -1.19 -2.14 12.04
C CYS A 40 -1.97 -0.84 11.81
N ALA A 41 -3.30 -0.91 11.67
CA ALA A 41 -4.14 0.28 11.51
C ALA A 41 -4.00 1.24 12.71
N ARG A 42 -4.04 0.70 13.92
CA ARG A 42 -3.88 1.48 15.16
C ARG A 42 -2.52 2.20 15.22
N GLU A 43 -1.44 1.48 14.95
CA GLU A 43 -0.10 2.05 15.01
C GLU A 43 0.17 3.06 13.88
N LEU A 44 -0.36 2.83 12.68
CA LEU A 44 -0.27 3.79 11.58
C LEU A 44 -1.04 5.07 11.88
N LEU A 45 -2.24 4.96 12.44
CA LEU A 45 -3.05 6.14 12.77
C LEU A 45 -2.39 7.05 13.81
N LYS A 46 -1.59 6.53 14.73
CA LYS A 46 -0.81 7.34 15.67
C LYS A 46 0.21 8.25 14.99
N LYS A 47 0.68 7.86 13.80
CA LYS A 47 1.69 8.57 13.00
C LYS A 47 1.07 9.35 11.84
N ALA A 48 -0.22 9.16 11.56
CA ALA A 48 -0.88 9.73 10.39
C ALA A 48 -1.00 11.26 10.50
N PRO A 49 -0.70 11.99 9.42
CA PRO A 49 -1.04 13.41 9.35
C PRO A 49 -2.56 13.59 9.31
N ALA A 50 -3.03 14.79 9.52
CA ALA A 50 -4.45 15.10 9.34
C ALA A 50 -4.84 14.89 7.86
N PHE A 51 -5.87 14.10 7.61
CA PHE A 51 -6.36 13.74 6.28
C PHE A 51 -7.89 13.88 6.18
N ASP A 52 -8.39 13.98 4.96
CA ASP A 52 -9.82 14.02 4.68
C ASP A 52 -10.31 12.66 4.14
N TYR A 53 -9.49 12.00 3.30
CA TYR A 53 -9.78 10.65 2.77
C TYR A 53 -8.52 9.80 2.74
N LEU A 54 -8.74 8.48 2.80
CA LEU A 54 -7.73 7.44 2.61
C LEU A 54 -7.83 6.89 1.19
N LEU A 55 -6.70 6.55 0.58
CA LEU A 55 -6.62 5.91 -0.75
C LEU A 55 -5.65 4.73 -0.72
N THR A 56 -6.06 3.63 -1.32
CA THR A 56 -5.18 2.47 -1.59
C THR A 56 -5.39 1.91 -2.99
N ALA A 57 -4.51 1.00 -3.40
CA ALA A 57 -4.71 0.17 -4.58
C ALA A 57 -5.30 -1.21 -4.21
N GLU A 58 -6.08 -1.79 -5.13
CA GLU A 58 -6.57 -3.17 -5.04
C GLU A 58 -5.36 -4.14 -5.02
N ALA A 59 -5.31 -5.22 -4.20
CA ALA A 59 -6.35 -5.68 -3.31
C ALA A 59 -5.87 -5.89 -1.86
N LYS A 60 -4.55 -6.14 -1.61
CA LYS A 60 -4.03 -6.63 -0.32
C LYS A 60 -4.17 -5.62 0.82
N SER A 61 -4.09 -4.34 0.50
CA SER A 61 -4.18 -3.24 1.45
C SER A 61 -5.61 -2.86 1.82
N ILE A 62 -6.63 -3.46 1.17
CA ILE A 62 -8.05 -3.12 1.45
C ILE A 62 -8.43 -3.37 2.91
N PRO A 63 -8.08 -4.49 3.56
CA PRO A 63 -8.38 -4.68 4.99
C PRO A 63 -7.74 -3.60 5.86
N LEU A 64 -6.50 -3.23 5.58
CA LEU A 64 -5.79 -2.21 6.35
C LEU A 64 -6.47 -0.85 6.25
N ILE A 65 -6.77 -0.39 5.04
CA ILE A 65 -7.42 0.91 4.85
C ILE A 65 -8.85 0.93 5.41
N HIS A 66 -9.58 -0.19 5.31
CA HIS A 66 -10.91 -0.34 5.91
C HIS A 66 -10.82 -0.15 7.43
N GLU A 67 -9.89 -0.85 8.06
CA GLU A 67 -9.70 -0.79 9.50
C GLU A 67 -9.20 0.59 9.97
N MET A 68 -8.28 1.22 9.23
CA MET A 68 -7.87 2.60 9.50
C MET A 68 -9.07 3.57 9.40
N ALA A 69 -9.92 3.43 8.39
CA ALA A 69 -11.12 4.25 8.25
C ALA A 69 -12.09 4.03 9.42
N ARG A 70 -12.31 2.78 9.83
CA ARG A 70 -13.17 2.42 10.96
C ARG A 70 -12.67 3.05 12.27
N GLN A 71 -11.37 2.90 12.58
CA GLN A 71 -10.77 3.45 13.80
C GLN A 71 -10.74 4.99 13.78
N ALA A 72 -10.47 5.61 12.64
CA ALA A 72 -10.51 7.05 12.47
C ALA A 72 -11.94 7.63 12.40
N LYS A 73 -12.98 6.78 12.44
CA LYS A 73 -14.40 7.17 12.25
C LYS A 73 -14.64 7.92 10.94
N ALA A 74 -13.84 7.60 9.90
CA ALA A 74 -14.02 8.15 8.57
C ALA A 74 -15.24 7.52 7.88
N HIS A 75 -16.06 8.33 7.22
CA HIS A 75 -17.26 7.84 6.55
C HIS A 75 -16.95 7.08 5.26
N ARG A 76 -15.78 7.30 4.65
CA ARG A 76 -15.41 6.75 3.36
C ARG A 76 -13.91 6.67 3.17
N TYR A 77 -13.47 5.67 2.39
CA TYR A 77 -12.13 5.55 1.82
C TYR A 77 -12.25 5.22 0.34
N CYS A 78 -11.18 5.39 -0.42
CA CYS A 78 -11.14 5.18 -1.86
C CYS A 78 -10.20 4.02 -2.21
N VAL A 79 -10.54 3.28 -3.28
CA VAL A 79 -9.77 2.14 -3.74
C VAL A 79 -9.55 2.22 -5.25
N ALA A 80 -8.30 2.45 -5.68
CA ALA A 80 -7.94 2.37 -7.08
C ALA A 80 -8.00 0.91 -7.57
N ARG A 81 -8.72 0.66 -8.65
CA ARG A 81 -8.99 -0.67 -9.21
C ARG A 81 -7.95 -1.05 -10.26
N LYS A 82 -7.58 -2.33 -10.32
CA LYS A 82 -6.64 -2.87 -11.32
C LYS A 82 -7.28 -3.13 -12.68
N ARG A 83 -8.60 -3.06 -12.77
CA ARG A 83 -9.35 -3.27 -14.03
C ARG A 83 -10.50 -2.28 -14.14
N MET A 84 -10.72 -1.81 -15.35
CA MET A 84 -11.91 -1.01 -15.65
C MET A 84 -13.17 -1.84 -15.44
N LYS A 85 -14.17 -1.25 -14.82
CA LYS A 85 -15.51 -1.82 -14.59
C LYS A 85 -16.56 -0.83 -15.04
N VAL A 86 -17.69 -1.33 -15.52
CA VAL A 86 -18.79 -0.51 -16.06
C VAL A 86 -19.26 0.55 -15.06
N TYR A 87 -19.30 0.21 -13.77
CA TYR A 87 -19.76 1.12 -12.71
C TYR A 87 -18.75 2.21 -12.28
N LEU A 88 -17.56 2.25 -12.88
CA LEU A 88 -16.58 3.29 -12.58
C LEU A 88 -16.83 4.61 -13.33
N GLY A 89 -17.76 4.61 -14.30
CA GLY A 89 -18.09 5.79 -15.10
C GLY A 89 -16.89 6.29 -15.91
N ASN A 90 -16.72 7.63 -15.97
CA ASN A 90 -15.54 8.27 -16.58
C ASN A 90 -14.36 8.22 -15.63
N ALA A 91 -13.84 7.00 -15.37
CA ALA A 91 -12.76 6.78 -14.44
C ALA A 91 -11.46 7.49 -14.87
N LEU A 92 -10.75 8.07 -13.89
CA LEU A 92 -9.35 8.43 -14.08
C LEU A 92 -8.51 7.16 -14.18
N ARG A 93 -7.44 7.21 -14.97
CA ARG A 93 -6.52 6.07 -15.14
C ARG A 93 -5.07 6.52 -15.10
N THR A 94 -4.22 5.62 -14.64
CA THR A 94 -2.76 5.77 -14.71
C THR A 94 -2.12 4.41 -14.93
N THR A 95 -0.88 4.39 -15.39
CA THR A 95 -0.13 3.16 -15.65
C THR A 95 0.95 2.97 -14.58
N VAL A 96 0.99 1.78 -14.01
CA VAL A 96 2.08 1.33 -13.13
C VAL A 96 3.13 0.64 -13.99
N HIS A 97 4.33 1.17 -14.05
CA HIS A 97 5.46 0.54 -14.72
C HIS A 97 6.16 -0.41 -13.74
N SER A 98 5.80 -1.69 -13.74
CA SER A 98 6.45 -2.70 -12.89
C SER A 98 7.58 -3.40 -13.64
N ILE A 99 8.73 -3.54 -12.99
CA ILE A 99 9.89 -4.28 -13.54
C ILE A 99 9.58 -5.77 -13.71
N THR A 100 8.62 -6.30 -12.95
CA THR A 100 8.28 -7.73 -12.91
C THR A 100 7.14 -8.12 -13.84
N THR A 101 6.39 -7.18 -14.38
CA THR A 101 5.23 -7.47 -15.25
C THR A 101 5.51 -6.94 -16.65
N LYS A 102 5.65 -7.83 -17.64
CA LYS A 102 5.68 -7.46 -19.06
C LYS A 102 4.32 -6.88 -19.45
N GLY A 103 4.24 -5.57 -19.61
CA GLY A 103 3.03 -4.80 -19.85
C GLY A 103 2.61 -4.06 -18.57
N GLY A 104 2.58 -2.73 -18.60
CA GLY A 104 2.22 -1.88 -17.47
C GLY A 104 0.85 -2.28 -16.89
N GLN A 105 0.73 -2.31 -15.57
CA GLN A 105 -0.53 -2.48 -14.90
C GLN A 105 -1.23 -1.13 -14.79
N GLU A 106 -2.49 -1.06 -15.22
CA GLU A 106 -3.29 0.15 -15.05
C GLU A 106 -3.98 0.20 -13.69
N LEU A 107 -4.14 1.40 -13.15
CA LEU A 107 -5.00 1.69 -12.03
C LEU A 107 -6.10 2.66 -12.45
N PHE A 108 -7.30 2.41 -11.95
CA PHE A 108 -8.51 3.18 -12.25
C PHE A 108 -9.12 3.71 -10.96
N LEU A 109 -9.47 4.99 -10.95
CA LEU A 109 -10.23 5.62 -9.88
C LEU A 109 -11.58 6.03 -10.43
N SER A 110 -12.68 5.67 -9.75
CA SER A 110 -14.03 6.02 -10.21
C SER A 110 -14.22 7.54 -10.24
N GLU A 111 -15.12 7.98 -11.12
CA GLU A 111 -15.49 9.39 -11.24
C GLU A 111 -15.98 9.98 -9.91
N ASP A 112 -16.76 9.20 -9.15
CA ASP A 112 -17.28 9.65 -7.86
C ASP A 112 -16.17 9.79 -6.80
N GLU A 113 -15.22 8.85 -6.76
CA GLU A 113 -14.06 8.96 -5.86
C GLU A 113 -13.16 10.14 -6.24
N ALA A 114 -12.97 10.40 -7.54
CA ALA A 114 -12.24 11.55 -8.02
C ALA A 114 -12.90 12.89 -7.59
N LYS A 115 -14.23 12.98 -7.69
CA LYS A 115 -14.99 14.16 -7.22
C LYS A 115 -14.79 14.38 -5.71
N LEU A 116 -14.76 13.30 -4.90
CA LEU A 116 -14.52 13.39 -3.46
C LEU A 116 -13.13 13.92 -3.12
N MET A 117 -12.14 13.62 -3.93
CA MET A 117 -10.73 14.00 -3.66
C MET A 117 -10.42 15.45 -4.00
N LYS A 118 -11.22 16.11 -4.83
CA LYS A 118 -10.93 17.49 -5.31
C LYS A 118 -10.75 18.47 -4.15
N GLY A 119 -9.55 19.07 -4.04
CA GLY A 119 -9.17 20.01 -3.00
C GLY A 119 -9.03 19.40 -1.60
N LYS A 120 -9.04 18.06 -1.47
CA LYS A 120 -8.97 17.34 -0.20
C LYS A 120 -7.58 16.77 0.06
N ARG A 121 -7.25 16.57 1.34
CA ARG A 121 -6.01 15.93 1.80
C ARG A 121 -6.20 14.42 1.74
N ILE A 122 -5.40 13.76 0.93
CA ILE A 122 -5.46 12.32 0.68
C ILE A 122 -4.25 11.65 1.32
N LEU A 123 -4.51 10.72 2.24
CA LEU A 123 -3.50 9.84 2.82
C LEU A 123 -3.46 8.54 2.01
N ILE A 124 -2.33 8.28 1.38
CA ILE A 124 -2.10 7.03 0.63
C ILE A 124 -1.58 5.97 1.61
N VAL A 125 -2.21 4.79 1.56
CA VAL A 125 -1.88 3.65 2.44
C VAL A 125 -1.68 2.39 1.60
N ASP A 126 -0.61 1.64 1.88
CA ASP A 126 -0.36 0.33 1.27
C ASP A 126 -0.01 -0.71 2.35
N ASP A 127 -0.05 -2.00 2.01
CA ASP A 127 0.47 -3.05 2.89
C ASP A 127 2.00 -3.05 2.91
N VAL A 128 2.63 -3.02 1.74
CA VAL A 128 4.09 -2.98 1.56
C VAL A 128 4.45 -1.96 0.48
N ILE A 129 5.30 -1.00 0.81
CA ILE A 129 5.95 -0.15 -0.18
C ILE A 129 7.33 -0.75 -0.48
N SER A 130 7.57 -1.13 -1.75
CA SER A 130 8.83 -1.67 -2.26
C SER A 130 9.46 -0.69 -3.25
N THR A 131 9.32 -0.88 -4.56
CA THR A 131 9.88 0.04 -5.58
C THR A 131 9.20 1.42 -5.58
N GLY A 132 8.02 1.51 -5.01
CA GLY A 132 7.23 2.75 -4.97
C GLY A 132 6.47 3.06 -6.25
N GLU A 133 6.40 2.14 -7.21
CA GLU A 133 5.69 2.38 -8.48
C GLU A 133 4.17 2.44 -8.29
N SER A 134 3.60 1.54 -7.49
CA SER A 134 2.18 1.61 -7.11
C SER A 134 1.87 2.92 -6.38
N LEU A 135 2.76 3.35 -5.49
CA LEU A 135 2.64 4.61 -4.78
C LEU A 135 2.61 5.80 -5.74
N ARG A 136 3.54 5.86 -6.71
CA ARG A 136 3.57 6.93 -7.74
C ARG A 136 2.29 6.96 -8.58
N ALA A 137 1.77 5.79 -8.95
CA ALA A 137 0.53 5.70 -9.68
C ALA A 137 -0.67 6.23 -8.85
N LEU A 138 -0.73 5.92 -7.56
CA LEU A 138 -1.75 6.48 -6.67
C LEU A 138 -1.62 7.99 -6.53
N GLU A 139 -0.40 8.52 -6.40
CA GLU A 139 -0.13 9.96 -6.37
C GLU A 139 -0.59 10.66 -7.66
N ASP A 140 -0.37 10.01 -8.81
CA ASP A 140 -0.82 10.53 -10.09
C ASP A 140 -2.34 10.61 -10.17
N LEU A 141 -3.07 9.57 -9.72
CA LEU A 141 -4.53 9.59 -9.64
C LEU A 141 -5.03 10.70 -8.71
N VAL A 142 -4.41 10.90 -7.55
CA VAL A 142 -4.75 12.02 -6.64
C VAL A 142 -4.56 13.35 -7.32
N ARG A 143 -3.45 13.55 -8.05
CA ARG A 143 -3.16 14.79 -8.79
C ARG A 143 -4.18 15.02 -9.89
N GLN A 144 -4.51 14.00 -10.69
CA GLN A 144 -5.54 14.07 -11.73
C GLN A 144 -6.91 14.42 -11.15
N ALA A 145 -7.25 13.93 -9.97
CA ALA A 145 -8.49 14.24 -9.25
C ALA A 145 -8.49 15.67 -8.65
N GLY A 146 -7.36 16.38 -8.67
CA GLY A 146 -7.19 17.68 -8.02
C GLY A 146 -7.12 17.59 -6.49
N GLY A 147 -6.71 16.45 -5.93
CA GLY A 147 -6.46 16.23 -4.51
C GLY A 147 -5.04 16.62 -4.10
N ILE A 148 -4.78 16.60 -2.80
CA ILE A 148 -3.48 16.94 -2.20
C ILE A 148 -2.99 15.71 -1.43
N VAL A 149 -1.87 15.11 -1.82
CA VAL A 149 -1.25 14.02 -1.06
C VAL A 149 -0.67 14.59 0.22
N CYS A 150 -1.25 14.24 1.36
CA CYS A 150 -0.81 14.71 2.67
C CYS A 150 0.12 13.74 3.40
N GLY A 151 0.18 12.48 2.97
CA GLY A 151 1.06 11.46 3.53
C GLY A 151 1.05 10.17 2.73
N ARG A 152 2.05 9.34 2.98
CA ARG A 152 2.28 8.04 2.36
C ARG A 152 2.67 7.07 3.46
N MET A 153 1.90 6.01 3.63
CA MET A 153 2.07 5.08 4.74
C MET A 153 1.97 3.64 4.28
N SER A 154 2.66 2.75 4.97
CA SER A 154 2.52 1.30 4.80
C SER A 154 2.77 0.56 6.10
N ALA A 155 2.30 -0.69 6.19
CA ALA A 155 2.69 -1.54 7.29
C ALA A 155 4.18 -1.84 7.21
N LEU A 156 4.70 -2.20 6.02
CA LEU A 156 6.11 -2.49 5.81
C LEU A 156 6.72 -1.64 4.68
N ALA A 157 8.03 -1.38 4.80
CA ALA A 157 8.86 -0.83 3.73
C ALA A 157 9.91 -1.87 3.32
N GLU A 158 9.87 -2.35 2.06
CA GLU A 158 10.71 -3.43 1.58
C GLU A 158 11.97 -2.91 0.88
N GLY A 159 13.11 -3.47 1.24
CA GLY A 159 14.40 -3.15 0.62
C GLY A 159 14.76 -1.67 0.73
N ASP A 160 15.08 -1.03 -0.40
CA ASP A 160 15.47 0.39 -0.42
C ASP A 160 14.35 1.36 -0.03
N ALA A 161 13.09 0.92 -0.05
CA ALA A 161 11.99 1.74 0.46
C ALA A 161 12.17 2.08 1.94
N ALA A 162 12.81 1.23 2.73
CA ALA A 162 13.09 1.49 4.13
C ALA A 162 14.06 2.67 4.38
N LYS A 163 14.77 3.12 3.34
CA LYS A 163 15.68 4.28 3.39
C LYS A 163 14.99 5.61 3.03
N ARG A 164 13.74 5.55 2.57
CA ARG A 164 12.98 6.73 2.16
C ARG A 164 12.52 7.54 3.37
N THR A 165 12.59 8.86 3.24
CA THR A 165 12.17 9.82 4.27
C THR A 165 10.80 10.44 4.01
N ASP A 166 10.23 10.19 2.82
CA ASP A 166 8.93 10.71 2.39
C ASP A 166 7.77 9.74 2.60
N ILE A 167 8.04 8.57 3.17
CA ILE A 167 7.04 7.57 3.58
C ILE A 167 7.14 7.31 5.08
N GLN A 168 6.04 6.85 5.66
CA GLN A 168 5.99 6.36 7.04
C GLN A 168 5.57 4.89 7.04
N TYR A 169 6.28 4.07 7.80
CA TYR A 169 6.01 2.63 7.91
C TYR A 169 6.21 2.14 9.35
N LEU A 170 5.76 0.93 9.64
CA LEU A 170 5.86 0.34 10.98
C LEU A 170 7.15 -0.47 11.15
N ALA A 171 7.53 -1.27 10.14
CA ALA A 171 8.75 -2.06 10.18
C ALA A 171 9.40 -2.18 8.79
N PRO A 172 10.74 -2.29 8.71
CA PRO A 172 11.44 -2.62 7.47
C PRO A 172 11.27 -4.10 7.13
N LEU A 173 11.18 -4.42 5.83
CA LEU A 173 11.19 -5.78 5.31
C LEU A 173 12.44 -5.95 4.43
N PRO A 174 13.40 -6.83 4.76
CA PRO A 174 14.54 -7.05 3.89
C PRO A 174 14.18 -7.80 2.61
N LEU A 175 14.98 -7.63 1.58
CA LEU A 175 15.07 -8.58 0.48
C LEU A 175 15.97 -9.75 0.89
N PHE A 176 15.87 -10.89 0.20
CA PHE A 176 16.60 -12.10 0.59
C PHE A 176 17.42 -12.64 -0.59
N ASN A 177 18.56 -13.25 -0.26
CA ASN A 177 19.30 -14.06 -1.21
C ASN A 177 18.56 -15.38 -1.50
N ALA A 178 19.03 -16.16 -2.48
CA ALA A 178 18.44 -17.46 -2.82
C ALA A 178 18.49 -18.48 -1.66
N ASP A 179 19.44 -18.34 -0.75
CA ASP A 179 19.58 -19.16 0.45
C ASP A 179 18.66 -18.75 1.62
N GLY A 180 17.87 -17.69 1.43
CA GLY A 180 16.94 -17.15 2.43
C GLY A 180 17.58 -16.21 3.46
N MET A 181 18.84 -15.86 3.31
CA MET A 181 19.50 -14.87 4.18
C MET A 181 19.11 -13.44 3.73
N PRO A 182 18.83 -12.51 4.68
CA PRO A 182 18.57 -11.13 4.33
C PRO A 182 19.72 -10.52 3.52
N LYS A 183 19.37 -9.78 2.46
CA LYS A 183 20.35 -8.95 1.75
C LYS A 183 20.70 -7.74 2.58
N VAL A 184 21.98 -7.52 2.78
CA VAL A 184 22.54 -6.34 3.45
C VAL A 184 22.61 -5.16 2.49
#